data_5958e5b7655ce7dd7448121770027135
#
_entry.id   5958e5b7655ce7dd7448121770027135
#
_cell.length_a   1.000
_cell.length_b   1.000
_cell.length_c   1.000
_cell.angle_alpha   90.00
_cell.angle_beta   90.00
_cell.angle_gamma   90.00
#
_symmetry.space_group_name_H-M   'P 1'
#
loop_
_entity.id
_entity.type
_entity.pdbx_description
1 polymer ?
#
loop_
_entity_poly.entity_id
_entity_poly.type
_entity_poly.pdbx_seq_one_letter_code
_entity_poly.pdbx_strand_id
1 'polypeptide(L)'
;MSAPDWRPAADRALARGRRLDRRIPSFLLRSPISRAGYWWGTAVGWVWGSLWSTGPIERRSGLWVFRGMPSWTFNRGGVCVGGCFLTGDEPPSDAMLKHEAVHKAQWLRYGILLPVLYLFAGRDPLRNRFEIEAGLEDGNYVRRGGAQRSAGRSPNRSGA
;
A
#
# COMPACT_ATOMS: atom_id res chain seq x y z
N MET A 1 7.84 1.31 -27.81
CA MET A 1 8.09 0.11 -26.98
C MET A 1 7.04 0.07 -25.89
N SER A 2 6.15 -0.93 -25.90
CA SER A 2 5.18 -1.12 -24.81
C SER A 2 5.92 -1.52 -23.54
N ALA A 3 5.52 -0.96 -22.39
CA ALA A 3 6.07 -1.37 -21.11
C ALA A 3 5.84 -2.89 -20.91
N PRO A 4 6.81 -3.62 -20.34
CA PRO A 4 6.67 -5.06 -20.11
C PRO A 4 5.43 -5.33 -19.25
N ASP A 5 4.66 -6.36 -19.62
CA ASP A 5 3.47 -6.76 -18.86
C ASP A 5 3.90 -7.34 -17.49
N TRP A 6 3.57 -6.62 -16.43
CA TRP A 6 3.88 -7.00 -15.05
C TRP A 6 2.89 -8.04 -14.47
N ARG A 7 1.70 -8.19 -15.08
CA ARG A 7 0.60 -9.02 -14.57
C ARG A 7 0.98 -10.48 -14.32
N PRO A 8 1.69 -11.19 -15.23
CA PRO A 8 2.06 -12.58 -14.97
C PRO A 8 3.02 -12.76 -13.79
N ALA A 9 3.86 -11.76 -13.52
CA ALA A 9 4.75 -11.78 -12.34
C ALA A 9 3.95 -11.55 -11.05
N ALA A 10 2.98 -10.64 -11.07
CA ALA A 10 2.07 -10.37 -9.97
C ALA A 10 1.23 -11.62 -9.62
N ASP A 11 0.65 -12.30 -10.61
CA ASP A 11 -0.13 -13.52 -10.40
C ASP A 11 0.69 -14.61 -9.71
N ARG A 12 1.95 -14.79 -10.14
CA ARG A 12 2.87 -15.73 -9.49
C ARG A 12 3.19 -15.33 -8.05
N ALA A 13 3.36 -14.04 -7.78
CA ALA A 13 3.62 -13.54 -6.42
C ALA A 13 2.42 -13.79 -5.51
N LEU A 14 1.20 -13.50 -5.96
CA LEU A 14 -0.04 -13.78 -5.23
C LEU A 14 -0.23 -15.28 -4.98
N ALA A 15 0.04 -16.14 -5.98
CA ALA A 15 -0.06 -17.58 -5.83
C ALA A 15 0.93 -18.12 -4.77
N ARG A 16 2.19 -17.63 -4.77
CA ARG A 16 3.17 -17.97 -3.74
C ARG A 16 2.72 -17.49 -2.36
N GLY A 17 2.20 -16.27 -2.26
CA GLY A 17 1.66 -15.70 -1.04
C GLY A 17 0.55 -16.57 -0.43
N ARG A 18 -0.43 -16.99 -1.24
CA ARG A 18 -1.51 -17.89 -0.80
C ARG A 18 -0.99 -19.25 -0.31
N ARG A 19 0.06 -19.80 -0.92
CA ARG A 19 0.69 -21.04 -0.45
C ARG A 19 1.38 -20.85 0.89
N LEU A 20 2.07 -19.73 1.09
CA LEU A 20 2.72 -19.38 2.35
C LEU A 20 1.69 -19.21 3.47
N ASP A 21 0.59 -18.50 3.21
CA ASP A 21 -0.46 -18.26 4.20
C ASP A 21 -1.08 -19.56 4.72
N ARG A 22 -1.20 -20.60 3.86
CA ARG A 22 -1.69 -21.91 4.28
C ARG A 22 -0.74 -22.66 5.21
N ARG A 23 0.55 -22.26 5.27
CA ARG A 23 1.55 -22.84 6.18
C ARG A 23 1.63 -22.09 7.51
N ILE A 24 1.10 -20.88 7.58
CA ILE A 24 1.07 -20.11 8.82
C ILE A 24 -0.09 -20.65 9.67
N PRO A 25 0.17 -21.02 10.94
CA PRO A 25 -0.90 -21.46 11.84
C PRO A 25 -2.01 -20.44 11.94
N SER A 26 -3.25 -20.89 11.89
CA SER A 26 -4.44 -20.02 11.86
C SER A 26 -4.55 -19.14 13.12
N PHE A 27 -4.04 -19.61 14.26
CA PHE A 27 -4.06 -18.84 15.50
C PHE A 27 -3.13 -17.60 15.47
N LEU A 28 -2.23 -17.50 14.49
CA LEU A 28 -1.38 -16.32 14.26
C LEU A 28 -2.03 -15.32 13.29
N LEU A 29 -3.07 -15.73 12.55
CA LEU A 29 -3.71 -14.90 11.54
C LEU A 29 -5.11 -14.46 12.02
N ARG A 30 -5.43 -13.17 11.86
CA ARG A 30 -6.73 -12.59 12.25
C ARG A 30 -7.16 -12.94 13.68
N SER A 31 -6.22 -13.04 14.58
CA SER A 31 -6.35 -13.54 15.94
C SER A 31 -6.11 -12.43 16.97
N PRO A 32 -6.35 -12.66 18.24
CA PRO A 32 -5.91 -11.75 19.30
C PRO A 32 -4.41 -11.45 19.24
N ILE A 33 -3.58 -12.45 18.84
CA ILE A 33 -2.12 -12.28 18.71
C ILE A 33 -1.79 -11.31 17.56
N SER A 34 -2.40 -11.48 16.38
CA SER A 34 -2.18 -10.54 15.27
C SER A 34 -2.69 -9.13 15.62
N ARG A 35 -3.80 -9.03 16.35
CA ARG A 35 -4.32 -7.74 16.85
C ARG A 35 -3.37 -7.07 17.83
N ALA A 36 -2.79 -7.82 18.76
CA ALA A 36 -1.76 -7.30 19.67
C ALA A 36 -0.54 -6.78 18.88
N GLY A 37 -0.08 -7.53 17.88
CA GLY A 37 0.98 -7.09 16.97
C GLY A 37 0.62 -5.83 16.17
N TYR A 38 -0.63 -5.71 15.72
CA TYR A 38 -1.12 -4.48 15.08
C TYR A 38 -1.09 -3.28 16.02
N TRP A 39 -1.55 -3.43 17.26
CA TRP A 39 -1.54 -2.34 18.23
C TRP A 39 -0.13 -1.96 18.65
N TRP A 40 0.76 -2.94 18.77
CA TRP A 40 2.17 -2.68 19.02
C TRP A 40 2.79 -1.88 17.85
N GLY A 41 2.57 -2.31 16.61
CA GLY A 41 3.01 -1.56 15.42
C GLY A 41 2.42 -0.15 15.38
N THR A 42 1.13 0.01 15.74
CA THR A 42 0.48 1.33 15.84
C THR A 42 1.16 2.22 16.89
N ALA A 43 1.48 1.68 18.05
CA ALA A 43 2.19 2.42 19.08
C ALA A 43 3.59 2.86 18.61
N VAL A 44 4.34 1.97 17.96
CA VAL A 44 5.64 2.30 17.35
C VAL A 44 5.48 3.39 16.30
N GLY A 45 4.50 3.27 15.40
CA GLY A 45 4.21 4.28 14.37
C GLY A 45 3.84 5.63 14.97
N TRP A 46 3.05 5.64 16.06
CA TRP A 46 2.69 6.84 16.81
C TRP A 46 3.92 7.53 17.43
N VAL A 47 4.74 6.79 18.15
CA VAL A 47 5.96 7.33 18.77
C VAL A 47 6.88 7.89 17.68
N TRP A 48 7.13 7.11 16.64
CA TRP A 48 8.00 7.52 15.55
C TRP A 48 7.47 8.74 14.81
N GLY A 49 6.17 8.73 14.45
CA GLY A 49 5.51 9.86 13.80
C GLY A 49 5.53 11.12 14.67
N SER A 50 5.27 11.00 15.97
CA SER A 50 5.28 12.13 16.88
C SER A 50 6.66 12.76 17.07
N LEU A 51 7.72 11.96 16.98
CA LEU A 51 9.10 12.46 17.11
C LEU A 51 9.59 13.21 15.88
N TRP A 52 9.16 12.82 14.68
CA TRP A 52 9.75 13.30 13.43
C TRP A 52 8.78 14.06 12.53
N SER A 53 7.48 14.01 12.78
CA SER A 53 6.50 14.77 12.00
C SER A 53 6.60 16.26 12.30
N THR A 54 6.75 17.08 11.25
CA THR A 54 6.73 18.53 11.33
C THR A 54 5.40 19.13 10.86
N GLY A 55 4.56 18.30 10.24
CA GLY A 55 3.25 18.67 9.73
C GLY A 55 2.10 18.22 10.63
N PRO A 56 0.86 18.41 10.18
CA PRO A 56 -0.32 18.04 10.95
C PRO A 56 -0.45 16.52 11.09
N ILE A 57 -0.98 16.12 12.26
CA ILE A 57 -1.41 14.74 12.53
C ILE A 57 -2.92 14.69 12.33
N GLU A 58 -3.38 13.92 11.36
CA GLU A 58 -4.78 13.88 10.96
C GLU A 58 -5.34 12.45 11.02
N ARG A 59 -6.66 12.33 11.14
CA ARG A 59 -7.32 11.03 10.97
C ARG A 59 -8.07 11.00 9.65
N ARG A 60 -7.58 10.20 8.69
CA ARG A 60 -8.18 10.05 7.36
C ARG A 60 -8.29 8.57 6.98
N SER A 61 -9.41 8.18 6.40
CA SER A 61 -9.68 6.79 5.95
C SER A 61 -9.39 5.73 7.03
N GLY A 62 -9.61 6.09 8.31
CA GLY A 62 -9.34 5.22 9.44
C GLY A 62 -7.87 5.05 9.81
N LEU A 63 -6.96 5.79 9.18
CA LEU A 63 -5.53 5.85 9.48
C LEU A 63 -5.20 7.11 10.28
N TRP A 64 -4.16 7.04 11.10
CA TRP A 64 -3.47 8.20 11.63
C TRP A 64 -2.40 8.63 10.63
N VAL A 65 -2.57 9.79 10.03
CA VAL A 65 -1.66 10.32 9.00
C VAL A 65 -0.73 11.33 9.64
N PHE A 66 0.56 11.03 9.62
CA PHE A 66 1.64 11.91 10.07
C PHE A 66 2.32 12.51 8.86
N ARG A 67 2.26 13.83 8.73
CA ARG A 67 2.83 14.56 7.61
C ARG A 67 4.14 15.26 7.98
N GLY A 68 4.94 15.59 6.99
CA GLY A 68 6.21 16.26 7.21
C GLY A 68 7.29 15.34 7.79
N MET A 69 7.20 14.05 7.51
CA MET A 69 8.25 13.10 7.91
C MET A 69 9.51 13.32 7.07
N PRO A 70 10.71 13.24 7.67
CA PRO A 70 11.96 13.30 6.92
C PRO A 70 12.05 12.19 5.87
N SER A 71 12.58 12.49 4.69
CA SER A 71 12.65 11.55 3.54
C SER A 71 13.44 10.27 3.82
N TRP A 72 14.31 10.27 4.82
CA TRP A 72 15.08 9.08 5.23
C TRP A 72 14.24 8.09 6.06
N THR A 73 13.07 8.49 6.57
CA THR A 73 12.21 7.64 7.41
C THR A 73 11.31 6.71 6.62
N PHE A 74 11.15 6.95 5.33
CA PHE A 74 10.29 6.14 4.45
C PHE A 74 10.86 6.12 3.03
N ASN A 75 10.39 5.16 2.25
CA ASN A 75 10.73 5.05 0.84
C ASN A 75 9.47 5.35 0.02
N ARG A 76 9.59 6.24 -1.01
CA ARG A 76 8.49 6.61 -1.93
C ARG A 76 7.14 6.85 -1.25
N GLY A 77 6.70 8.08 -1.18
CA GLY A 77 5.34 8.46 -0.79
C GLY A 77 4.96 8.24 0.68
N GLY A 78 5.53 7.25 1.38
CA GLY A 78 5.26 7.00 2.79
C GLY A 78 5.36 5.54 3.19
N VAL A 79 5.02 5.24 4.45
CA VAL A 79 5.01 3.89 5.01
C VAL A 79 3.86 3.72 6.01
N CYS A 80 3.17 2.58 5.93
CA CYS A 80 2.14 2.20 6.90
C CYS A 80 2.73 1.32 8.01
N VAL A 81 2.65 1.78 9.25
CA VAL A 81 3.08 1.04 10.44
C VAL A 81 1.90 0.88 11.39
N GLY A 82 1.35 -0.31 11.48
CA GLY A 82 0.10 -0.55 12.20
C GLY A 82 -1.06 0.25 11.61
N GLY A 83 -1.63 1.16 12.41
CA GLY A 83 -2.68 2.09 12.01
C GLY A 83 -2.18 3.49 11.61
N CYS A 84 -0.85 3.69 11.50
CA CYS A 84 -0.22 4.97 11.22
C CYS A 84 0.33 4.99 9.80
N PHE A 85 0.01 6.04 9.04
CA PHE A 85 0.61 6.34 7.75
C PHE A 85 1.57 7.53 7.92
N LEU A 86 2.85 7.29 7.69
CA LEU A 86 3.94 8.26 7.83
C LEU A 86 4.34 8.72 6.43
N THR A 87 4.19 10.02 6.13
CA THR A 87 4.38 10.55 4.78
C THR A 87 5.06 11.92 4.79
N GLY A 88 5.52 12.39 3.64
CA GLY A 88 6.12 13.71 3.47
C GLY A 88 5.13 14.86 3.64
N ASP A 89 5.53 16.05 3.20
CA ASP A 89 4.77 17.31 3.40
C ASP A 89 3.46 17.34 2.62
N GLU A 90 3.42 16.72 1.44
CA GLU A 90 2.25 16.74 0.57
C GLU A 90 1.08 15.95 1.15
N PRO A 91 -0.15 16.50 1.08
CA PRO A 91 -1.33 15.77 1.48
C PRO A 91 -1.51 14.50 0.64
N PRO A 92 -1.68 13.32 1.26
CA PRO A 92 -1.90 12.10 0.50
C PRO A 92 -3.23 12.15 -0.26
N SER A 93 -3.24 11.65 -1.50
CA SER A 93 -4.44 11.50 -2.29
C SER A 93 -5.37 10.41 -1.72
N ASP A 94 -6.65 10.45 -2.08
CA ASP A 94 -7.60 9.42 -1.66
C ASP A 94 -7.22 8.02 -2.18
N ALA A 95 -6.60 7.94 -3.37
CA ALA A 95 -6.05 6.70 -3.90
C ALA A 95 -4.93 6.15 -3.00
N MET A 96 -3.98 7.00 -2.59
CA MET A 96 -2.93 6.62 -1.66
C MET A 96 -3.50 6.18 -0.31
N LEU A 97 -4.47 6.91 0.23
CA LEU A 97 -5.11 6.53 1.50
C LEU A 97 -5.83 5.18 1.41
N LYS A 98 -6.44 4.87 0.26
CA LYS A 98 -7.05 3.57 -0.01
C LYS A 98 -6.01 2.45 -0.04
N HIS A 99 -4.87 2.68 -0.69
CA HIS A 99 -3.73 1.76 -0.70
C HIS A 99 -3.23 1.47 0.72
N GLU A 100 -3.00 2.50 1.52
CA GLU A 100 -2.52 2.39 2.90
C GLU A 100 -3.54 1.74 3.84
N ALA A 101 -4.84 1.92 3.57
CA ALA A 101 -5.89 1.21 4.30
C ALA A 101 -5.83 -0.31 4.09
N VAL A 102 -5.36 -0.78 2.93
CA VAL A 102 -5.11 -2.21 2.70
C VAL A 102 -3.91 -2.68 3.53
N HIS A 103 -2.82 -1.91 3.58
CA HIS A 103 -1.68 -2.24 4.46
C HIS A 103 -2.10 -2.31 5.93
N LYS A 104 -2.96 -1.42 6.40
CA LYS A 104 -3.56 -1.53 7.74
C LYS A 104 -4.32 -2.85 7.92
N ALA A 105 -5.11 -3.27 6.93
CA ALA A 105 -5.83 -4.55 6.99
C ALA A 105 -4.85 -5.75 7.00
N GLN A 106 -3.73 -5.66 6.32
CA GLN A 106 -2.66 -6.64 6.37
C GLN A 106 -2.00 -6.68 7.76
N TRP A 107 -1.77 -5.52 8.39
CA TRP A 107 -1.32 -5.46 9.78
C TRP A 107 -2.30 -6.14 10.75
N LEU A 108 -3.61 -5.91 10.60
CA LEU A 108 -4.63 -6.58 11.41
C LEU A 108 -4.64 -8.10 11.20
N ARG A 109 -4.33 -8.57 9.98
CA ARG A 109 -4.27 -9.98 9.64
C ARG A 109 -3.03 -10.68 10.17
N TYR A 110 -1.85 -10.08 9.98
CA TYR A 110 -0.54 -10.71 10.22
C TYR A 110 0.14 -10.21 11.50
N GLY A 111 -0.26 -9.07 12.05
CA GLY A 111 0.38 -8.46 13.20
C GLY A 111 1.86 -8.23 12.97
N ILE A 112 2.68 -8.58 13.96
CA ILE A 112 4.13 -8.41 13.93
C ILE A 112 4.83 -9.28 12.86
N LEU A 113 4.14 -10.27 12.31
CA LEU A 113 4.68 -11.06 11.20
C LEU A 113 4.70 -10.27 9.89
N LEU A 114 3.86 -9.24 9.73
CA LEU A 114 3.77 -8.50 8.47
C LEU A 114 5.11 -7.94 7.99
N PRO A 115 5.90 -7.21 8.79
CA PRO A 115 7.20 -6.70 8.34
C PRO A 115 8.14 -7.79 7.84
N VAL A 116 8.16 -8.93 8.51
CA VAL A 116 9.00 -10.07 8.14
C VAL A 116 8.54 -10.66 6.81
N LEU A 117 7.24 -10.93 6.67
CA LEU A 117 6.65 -11.47 5.44
C LEU A 117 6.79 -10.51 4.27
N TYR A 118 6.69 -9.19 4.53
CA TYR A 118 6.87 -8.15 3.54
C TYR A 118 8.30 -8.12 2.98
N LEU A 119 9.31 -8.23 3.84
CA LEU A 119 10.72 -8.31 3.45
C LEU A 119 10.99 -9.56 2.60
N PHE A 120 10.45 -10.73 2.99
CA PHE A 120 10.56 -11.97 2.21
C PHE A 120 9.83 -11.92 0.87
N ALA A 121 8.78 -11.11 0.74
CA ALA A 121 8.10 -10.88 -0.53
C ALA A 121 8.94 -10.08 -1.54
N GLY A 122 9.99 -9.38 -1.06
CA GLY A 122 10.94 -8.64 -1.88
C GLY A 122 10.63 -7.14 -1.97
N ARG A 123 11.61 -6.38 -2.45
CA ARG A 123 11.55 -4.90 -2.53
C ARG A 123 10.89 -4.38 -3.81
N ASP A 124 10.71 -5.23 -4.81
CA ASP A 124 10.06 -4.86 -6.07
C ASP A 124 8.53 -4.87 -5.87
N PRO A 125 7.85 -3.71 -5.88
CA PRO A 125 6.41 -3.64 -5.64
C PRO A 125 5.60 -4.43 -6.67
N LEU A 126 6.08 -4.57 -7.90
CA LEU A 126 5.41 -5.36 -8.95
C LEU A 126 5.47 -6.88 -8.69
N ARG A 127 6.28 -7.31 -7.74
CA ARG A 127 6.47 -8.71 -7.33
C ARG A 127 6.20 -8.94 -5.85
N ASN A 128 5.99 -7.87 -5.08
CA ASN A 128 5.62 -7.95 -3.68
C ASN A 128 4.11 -8.14 -3.56
N ARG A 129 3.67 -9.29 -3.05
CA ARG A 129 2.24 -9.60 -2.94
C ARG A 129 1.45 -8.57 -2.12
N PHE A 130 2.06 -7.97 -1.12
CA PHE A 130 1.39 -7.00 -0.24
C PHE A 130 1.10 -5.70 -0.97
N GLU A 131 2.02 -5.25 -1.84
CA GLU A 131 1.83 -4.09 -2.72
C GLU A 131 0.80 -4.37 -3.81
N ILE A 132 0.85 -5.57 -4.38
CA ILE A 132 -0.11 -5.99 -5.41
C ILE A 132 -1.53 -6.05 -4.82
N GLU A 133 -1.68 -6.60 -3.61
CA GLU A 133 -2.95 -6.64 -2.88
C GLU A 133 -3.45 -5.23 -2.52
N ALA A 134 -2.54 -4.31 -2.18
CA ALA A 134 -2.86 -2.92 -1.86
C ALA A 134 -3.26 -2.08 -3.08
N GLY A 135 -2.94 -2.55 -4.29
CA GLY A 135 -3.26 -1.88 -5.53
C GLY A 135 -2.10 -1.04 -6.07
N LEU A 136 -1.43 -1.56 -7.10
CA LEU A 136 -0.24 -0.94 -7.68
C LEU A 136 -0.51 0.44 -8.32
N GLU A 137 -1.73 0.65 -8.82
CA GLU A 137 -2.16 1.93 -9.39
C GLU A 137 -2.43 2.97 -8.29
N ASP A 138 -3.06 2.55 -7.20
CA ASP A 138 -3.38 3.42 -6.07
C ASP A 138 -2.10 3.80 -5.28
N GLY A 139 -1.12 2.88 -5.22
CA GLY A 139 0.22 3.12 -4.68
C GLY A 139 1.18 3.86 -5.63
N ASN A 140 0.70 4.27 -6.80
CA ASN A 140 1.47 5.02 -7.81
C ASN A 140 2.70 4.27 -8.36
N TYR A 141 2.67 2.93 -8.33
CA TYR A 141 3.74 2.08 -8.88
C TYR A 141 3.58 1.83 -10.38
N VAL A 142 2.34 1.84 -10.87
CA VAL A 142 1.99 1.74 -12.30
C VAL A 142 1.00 2.85 -12.65
N ARG A 143 1.07 3.34 -13.89
CA ARG A 143 0.08 4.31 -14.36
C ARG A 143 -1.27 3.63 -14.44
N ARG A 144 -2.32 4.28 -13.97
CA ARG A 144 -3.70 3.88 -14.25
C ARG A 144 -3.82 3.77 -15.76
N GLY A 145 -4.18 2.59 -16.26
CA GLY A 145 -4.36 2.35 -17.68
C GLY A 145 -5.26 3.45 -18.20
N GLY A 146 -4.74 4.28 -19.12
CA GLY A 146 -5.52 5.33 -19.71
C GLY A 146 -6.78 4.69 -20.24
N ALA A 147 -7.93 5.07 -19.69
CA ALA A 147 -9.19 4.82 -20.35
C ALA A 147 -8.94 5.26 -21.78
N GLN A 148 -8.96 4.29 -22.68
CA GLN A 148 -8.80 4.52 -24.10
C GLN A 148 -9.86 5.56 -24.43
N ARG A 149 -9.44 6.82 -24.53
CA ARG A 149 -10.29 7.86 -25.07
C ARG A 149 -10.55 7.39 -26.49
N SER A 150 -11.62 6.65 -26.67
CA SER A 150 -12.34 6.59 -27.92
C SER A 150 -12.85 8.01 -28.15
N ALA A 151 -11.93 8.88 -28.58
CA ALA A 151 -12.30 10.11 -29.21
C ALA A 151 -13.14 9.68 -30.40
N GLY A 152 -14.44 9.77 -30.21
CA GLY A 152 -15.38 9.76 -31.31
C GLY A 152 -14.91 10.82 -32.29
N ARG A 153 -14.21 10.38 -33.30
CA ARG A 153 -13.91 11.16 -34.49
C ARG A 153 -15.26 11.39 -35.16
N SER A 154 -15.89 12.49 -34.82
CA SER A 154 -17.06 12.97 -35.57
C SER A 154 -16.63 13.11 -37.03
N PRO A 155 -17.28 12.43 -37.99
CA PRO A 155 -16.98 12.67 -39.37
C PRO A 155 -17.49 14.05 -39.72
N ASN A 156 -16.57 14.94 -40.05
CA ASN A 156 -16.84 16.23 -40.63
C ASN A 156 -17.66 16.02 -41.92
N ARG A 157 -18.94 16.33 -41.90
CA ARG A 157 -19.77 16.51 -43.09
C ARG A 157 -19.51 17.92 -43.63
N SER A 158 -18.50 18.03 -44.46
CA SER A 158 -18.46 19.08 -45.45
C SER A 158 -19.25 18.56 -46.66
N GLY A 159 -20.30 19.23 -46.97
CA GLY A 159 -21.14 18.93 -48.15
C GLY A 159 -21.97 20.15 -48.50
N ALA A 160 -21.60 20.76 -49.61
CA ALA A 160 -22.30 21.66 -50.48
C ALA A 160 -22.66 23.06 -49.93
#